data_2e2a4d73430c3d227f116ba7e959b72d
#
_entry.id   2e2a4d73430c3d227f116ba7e959b72d
#
_cell.length_a   1.000
_cell.length_b   1.000
_cell.length_c   1.000
_cell.angle_alpha   90.00
_cell.angle_beta   90.00
_cell.angle_gamma   90.00
#
_symmetry.space_group_name_H-M   'P 1'
#
loop_
_entity.id
_entity.type
_entity.pdbx_description
1 polymer ?
#
loop_
_entity_poly.entity_id
_entity_poly.type
_entity_poly.pdbx_seq_one_letter_code
_entity_poly.pdbx_strand_id
1 'polypeptide(L)'
;KPQRNQNNQRKFNGPDMEILPDDLQLYLDTHLDPEPEHLQKINRDTYLKVLKPHMLSGHYQGRLLSMLSKMMQPERILEIGTFTGYATICLAEGLTENGFIDTIEVNTELEEMLNQHFKSTNVEKKIRLHIGAAAQIIAGFDEKPFDLVFIDADKKNNLLYFDLILEKVRPGGLIIIDNVLW
;
A
#
# COMPACT_ATOMS: atom_id res chain seq x y z
N LYS A 1 16.85 -37.61 15.62
CA LYS A 1 15.66 -37.35 14.77
C LYS A 1 14.90 -36.19 15.41
N PRO A 2 14.83 -34.99 14.80
CA PRO A 2 13.98 -33.93 15.30
C PRO A 2 12.55 -34.13 14.77
N GLN A 3 11.59 -34.00 15.68
CA GLN A 3 10.16 -34.10 15.37
C GLN A 3 9.73 -32.87 14.54
N ARG A 4 9.11 -33.12 13.40
CA ARG A 4 8.42 -32.12 12.61
C ARG A 4 7.16 -31.64 13.36
N ASN A 5 7.17 -30.40 13.76
CA ASN A 5 5.96 -29.70 14.22
C ASN A 5 5.10 -29.37 12.98
N GLN A 6 4.04 -30.15 12.79
CA GLN A 6 3.03 -29.91 11.77
C GLN A 6 2.03 -28.87 12.31
N ASN A 7 2.34 -27.59 12.19
CA ASN A 7 1.32 -26.55 12.31
C ASN A 7 0.71 -26.32 10.91
N ASN A 8 -0.33 -27.09 10.64
CA ASN A 8 -1.14 -27.02 9.43
C ASN A 8 -2.08 -25.80 9.52
N GLN A 9 -1.56 -24.59 9.33
CA GLN A 9 -2.41 -23.43 9.03
C GLN A 9 -2.87 -23.58 7.59
N ARG A 10 -4.15 -23.92 7.40
CA ARG A 10 -4.79 -23.91 6.08
C ARG A 10 -4.71 -22.49 5.54
N LYS A 11 -3.83 -22.27 4.58
CA LYS A 11 -3.87 -21.08 3.71
C LYS A 11 -5.21 -21.11 2.99
N PHE A 12 -5.99 -20.05 3.09
CA PHE A 12 -7.16 -19.83 2.25
C PHE A 12 -6.65 -19.45 0.85
N ASN A 13 -6.45 -20.45 0.01
CA ASN A 13 -6.16 -20.22 -1.39
C ASN A 13 -7.51 -20.08 -2.12
N GLY A 14 -7.90 -18.82 -2.43
CA GLY A 14 -8.86 -18.51 -3.48
C GLY A 14 -8.27 -18.89 -4.85
N PRO A 15 -9.00 -18.79 -5.98
CA PRO A 15 -8.46 -19.02 -7.32
C PRO A 15 -7.49 -17.87 -7.65
N ASP A 16 -6.27 -17.99 -7.13
CA ASP A 16 -5.20 -17.03 -7.32
C ASP A 16 -4.63 -17.23 -8.73
N MET A 17 -4.55 -16.15 -9.49
CA MET A 17 -3.54 -16.08 -10.53
C MET A 17 -2.21 -16.12 -9.79
N GLU A 18 -1.56 -17.29 -9.73
CA GLU A 18 -0.20 -17.43 -9.23
C GLU A 18 0.73 -16.61 -10.12
N ILE A 19 1.04 -15.39 -9.67
CA ILE A 19 1.93 -14.48 -10.39
C ILE A 19 3.39 -14.94 -10.23
N LEU A 20 3.67 -15.69 -9.16
CA LEU A 20 5.01 -16.18 -8.83
C LEU A 20 5.06 -17.72 -8.88
N PRO A 21 6.11 -18.31 -9.45
CA PRO A 21 6.36 -19.75 -9.32
C PRO A 21 6.47 -20.20 -7.86
N ASP A 22 6.02 -21.43 -7.55
CA ASP A 22 5.98 -21.97 -6.17
C ASP A 22 7.32 -21.93 -5.44
N ASP A 23 8.42 -22.18 -6.14
CA ASP A 23 9.77 -22.15 -5.59
C ASP A 23 10.20 -20.73 -5.20
N LEU A 24 9.83 -19.74 -6.00
CA LEU A 24 10.08 -18.32 -5.68
C LEU A 24 9.19 -17.87 -4.52
N GLN A 25 7.92 -18.30 -4.49
CA GLN A 25 7.01 -18.04 -3.38
C GLN A 25 7.60 -18.59 -2.06
N LEU A 26 8.04 -19.86 -2.08
CA LEU A 26 8.67 -20.49 -0.91
C LEU A 26 9.95 -19.78 -0.47
N TYR A 27 10.77 -19.34 -1.44
CA TYR A 27 11.96 -18.55 -1.16
C TYR A 27 11.62 -17.26 -0.41
N LEU A 28 10.64 -16.49 -0.92
CA LEU A 28 10.20 -15.25 -0.29
C LEU A 28 9.61 -15.50 1.11
N ASP A 29 8.74 -16.50 1.27
CA ASP A 29 8.14 -16.89 2.55
C ASP A 29 9.20 -17.23 3.62
N THR A 30 10.36 -17.74 3.21
CA THR A 30 11.42 -18.15 4.14
C THR A 30 12.46 -17.09 4.42
N HIS A 31 12.53 -16.02 3.60
CA HIS A 31 13.58 -14.99 3.71
C HIS A 31 13.05 -13.60 4.08
N LEU A 32 11.73 -13.38 4.00
CA LEU A 32 11.12 -12.14 4.49
C LEU A 32 10.86 -12.22 6.00
N ASP A 33 10.94 -11.08 6.65
CA ASP A 33 10.46 -10.95 8.02
C ASP A 33 8.99 -11.33 8.13
N PRO A 34 8.54 -11.88 9.26
CA PRO A 34 7.13 -12.19 9.47
C PRO A 34 6.24 -10.96 9.26
N GLU A 35 5.07 -11.17 8.65
CA GLU A 35 4.08 -10.11 8.48
C GLU A 35 3.65 -9.56 9.86
N PRO A 36 3.74 -8.24 10.09
CA PRO A 36 3.31 -7.62 11.36
C PRO A 36 1.83 -7.88 11.66
N GLU A 37 1.46 -8.06 12.93
CA GLU A 37 0.10 -8.43 13.36
C GLU A 37 -0.98 -7.47 12.84
N HIS A 38 -0.71 -6.16 12.83
CA HIS A 38 -1.65 -5.17 12.31
C HIS A 38 -1.89 -5.32 10.80
N LEU A 39 -0.86 -5.70 10.03
CA LEU A 39 -0.98 -5.97 8.59
C LEU A 39 -1.69 -7.31 8.33
N GLN A 40 -1.43 -8.35 9.12
CA GLN A 40 -2.17 -9.61 9.07
C GLN A 40 -3.67 -9.38 9.32
N LYS A 41 -4.00 -8.49 10.28
CA LYS A 41 -5.39 -8.12 10.55
C LYS A 41 -6.04 -7.44 9.35
N ILE A 42 -5.37 -6.48 8.70
CA ILE A 42 -5.87 -5.80 7.51
C ILE A 42 -6.09 -6.79 6.37
N ASN A 43 -5.12 -7.67 6.12
CA ASN A 43 -5.22 -8.74 5.14
C ASN A 43 -6.47 -9.59 5.40
N ARG A 44 -6.62 -10.10 6.62
CA ARG A 44 -7.78 -10.91 7.02
C ARG A 44 -9.11 -10.16 6.87
N ASP A 45 -9.18 -8.91 7.33
CA ASP A 45 -10.39 -8.09 7.24
C ASP A 45 -10.76 -7.82 5.77
N THR A 46 -9.77 -7.59 4.91
CA THR A 46 -9.98 -7.41 3.47
C THR A 46 -10.60 -8.66 2.83
N TYR A 47 -10.03 -9.84 3.06
CA TYR A 47 -10.56 -11.09 2.50
C TYR A 47 -11.94 -11.48 3.04
N LEU A 48 -12.30 -11.04 4.24
CA LEU A 48 -13.61 -11.36 4.85
C LEU A 48 -14.71 -10.37 4.49
N LYS A 49 -14.38 -9.10 4.19
CA LYS A 49 -15.37 -8.01 4.18
C LYS A 49 -15.41 -7.21 2.89
N VAL A 50 -14.41 -7.32 2.01
CA VAL A 50 -14.29 -6.45 0.85
C VAL A 50 -14.43 -7.24 -0.45
N LEU A 51 -15.08 -6.64 -1.44
CA LEU A 51 -15.14 -7.18 -2.79
C LEU A 51 -13.76 -7.10 -3.45
N LYS A 52 -13.40 -8.13 -4.23
CA LYS A 52 -12.11 -8.25 -4.94
C LYS A 52 -10.90 -8.14 -4.01
N PRO A 53 -10.82 -8.96 -2.95
CA PRO A 53 -9.74 -8.90 -1.95
C PRO A 53 -8.35 -9.13 -2.55
N HIS A 54 -8.26 -9.76 -3.74
CA HIS A 54 -7.02 -9.97 -4.49
C HIS A 54 -6.35 -8.68 -5.00
N MET A 55 -7.04 -7.54 -4.89
CA MET A 55 -6.45 -6.22 -5.19
C MET A 55 -5.58 -5.71 -4.04
N LEU A 56 -5.50 -6.43 -2.92
CA LEU A 56 -4.63 -6.07 -1.80
C LEU A 56 -3.15 -6.23 -2.21
N SER A 57 -2.34 -5.24 -1.96
CA SER A 57 -0.88 -5.27 -2.23
C SER A 57 -0.18 -6.48 -1.59
N GLY A 58 -0.61 -6.86 -0.38
CA GLY A 58 -0.08 -8.01 0.34
C GLY A 58 1.33 -7.84 0.89
N HIS A 59 1.86 -8.94 1.47
CA HIS A 59 3.09 -8.87 2.28
C HIS A 59 4.33 -8.50 1.45
N TYR A 60 4.54 -9.12 0.29
CA TYR A 60 5.75 -8.89 -0.51
C TYR A 60 5.84 -7.47 -1.04
N GLN A 61 4.79 -7.00 -1.70
CA GLN A 61 4.72 -5.63 -2.21
C GLN A 61 4.78 -4.62 -1.08
N GLY A 62 4.08 -4.87 0.03
CA GLY A 62 4.12 -4.01 1.20
C GLY A 62 5.52 -3.87 1.80
N ARG A 63 6.29 -4.97 1.89
CA ARG A 63 7.68 -4.90 2.38
C ARG A 63 8.60 -4.17 1.41
N LEU A 64 8.41 -4.33 0.09
CA LEU A 64 9.13 -3.56 -0.92
C LEU A 64 8.85 -2.05 -0.79
N LEU A 65 7.58 -1.66 -0.68
CA LEU A 65 7.17 -0.27 -0.50
C LEU A 65 7.74 0.33 0.79
N SER A 66 7.69 -0.42 1.91
CA SER A 66 8.29 -0.02 3.17
C SER A 66 9.81 0.18 3.05
N MET A 67 10.52 -0.74 2.38
CA MET A 67 11.95 -0.64 2.16
C MET A 67 12.31 0.63 1.35
N LEU A 68 11.61 0.87 0.24
CA LEU A 68 11.83 2.06 -0.59
C LEU A 68 11.55 3.35 0.20
N SER A 69 10.48 3.39 0.95
CA SER A 69 10.15 4.53 1.81
C SER A 69 11.21 4.76 2.88
N LYS A 70 11.68 3.71 3.56
CA LYS A 70 12.76 3.80 4.57
C LYS A 70 14.09 4.26 3.98
N MET A 71 14.41 3.86 2.75
CA MET A 71 15.61 4.32 2.05
C MET A 71 15.55 5.80 1.67
N MET A 72 14.36 6.28 1.30
CA MET A 72 14.14 7.67 0.90
C MET A 72 13.93 8.62 2.07
N GLN A 73 13.38 8.15 3.19
CA GLN A 73 12.98 8.96 4.34
C GLN A 73 12.16 10.19 3.93
N PRO A 74 11.02 10.00 3.24
CA PRO A 74 10.26 11.11 2.69
C PRO A 74 9.60 11.95 3.79
N GLU A 75 9.49 13.26 3.55
CA GLU A 75 8.64 14.15 4.34
C GLU A 75 7.19 14.10 3.85
N ARG A 76 6.99 13.91 2.53
CA ARG A 76 5.67 13.92 1.95
C ARG A 76 5.49 12.80 0.92
N ILE A 77 4.49 11.95 1.17
CA ILE A 77 4.09 10.88 0.26
C ILE A 77 2.70 11.17 -0.29
N LEU A 78 2.46 10.83 -1.56
CA LEU A 78 1.13 10.72 -2.15
C LEU A 78 0.88 9.27 -2.55
N GLU A 79 -0.26 8.75 -2.16
CA GLU A 79 -0.78 7.47 -2.64
C GLU A 79 -2.11 7.68 -3.36
N ILE A 80 -2.24 7.12 -4.57
CA ILE A 80 -3.47 7.15 -5.36
C ILE A 80 -4.00 5.73 -5.46
N GLY A 81 -5.07 5.45 -4.71
CA GLY A 81 -5.62 4.11 -4.51
C GLY A 81 -5.26 3.53 -3.14
N THR A 82 -6.02 3.91 -2.11
CA THR A 82 -5.82 3.44 -0.72
C THR A 82 -6.26 2.00 -0.53
N PHE A 83 -7.37 1.62 -1.18
CA PHE A 83 -8.10 0.37 -0.99
C PHE A 83 -8.39 0.11 0.50
N THR A 84 -7.74 -0.87 1.13
CA THR A 84 -7.92 -1.15 2.57
C THR A 84 -6.78 -0.65 3.46
N GLY A 85 -5.85 0.15 2.90
CA GLY A 85 -4.81 0.86 3.62
C GLY A 85 -3.53 0.07 3.90
N TYR A 86 -3.36 -1.11 3.29
CA TYR A 86 -2.19 -1.95 3.51
C TYR A 86 -0.90 -1.27 3.02
N ALA A 87 -0.89 -0.83 1.76
CA ALA A 87 0.25 -0.12 1.17
C ALA A 87 0.51 1.22 1.87
N THR A 88 -0.55 1.95 2.21
CA THR A 88 -0.47 3.22 2.97
C THR A 88 0.36 3.07 4.24
N ILE A 89 0.07 2.04 5.04
CA ILE A 89 0.78 1.80 6.31
C ILE A 89 2.24 1.41 6.04
N CYS A 90 2.49 0.57 5.05
CA CYS A 90 3.85 0.18 4.66
C CYS A 90 4.68 1.38 4.19
N LEU A 91 4.11 2.28 3.39
CA LEU A 91 4.75 3.51 2.96
C LEU A 91 5.01 4.46 4.14
N ALA A 92 4.06 4.57 5.07
CA ALA A 92 4.18 5.44 6.23
C ALA A 92 5.31 5.02 7.21
N GLU A 93 5.77 3.76 7.17
CA GLU A 93 6.88 3.27 7.99
C GLU A 93 8.21 4.00 7.73
N GLY A 94 8.41 4.55 6.54
CA GLY A 94 9.64 5.27 6.15
C GLY A 94 9.59 6.78 6.33
N LEU A 95 8.42 7.35 6.67
CA LEU A 95 8.25 8.79 6.85
C LEU A 95 9.16 9.34 7.92
N THR A 96 9.75 10.51 7.67
CA THR A 96 10.47 11.30 8.69
C THR A 96 9.56 11.61 9.88
N GLU A 97 10.11 12.13 10.97
CA GLU A 97 9.35 12.42 12.20
C GLU A 97 8.14 13.30 11.93
N ASN A 98 8.32 14.38 11.16
CA ASN A 98 7.28 15.33 10.79
C ASN A 98 6.61 15.04 9.45
N GLY A 99 6.97 13.91 8.82
CA GLY A 99 6.45 13.53 7.52
C GLY A 99 5.03 12.98 7.60
N PHE A 100 4.32 13.04 6.48
CA PHE A 100 2.96 12.51 6.34
C PHE A 100 2.70 11.96 4.94
N ILE A 101 1.68 11.11 4.85
CA ILE A 101 1.17 10.56 3.60
C ILE A 101 -0.25 11.07 3.35
N ASP A 102 -0.45 11.68 2.18
CA ASP A 102 -1.78 11.92 1.62
C ASP A 102 -2.17 10.67 0.83
N THR A 103 -3.26 10.00 1.20
CA THR A 103 -3.78 8.82 0.49
C THR A 103 -5.20 9.05 0.01
N ILE A 104 -5.51 8.67 -1.23
CA ILE A 104 -6.77 8.99 -1.89
C ILE A 104 -7.54 7.71 -2.21
N GLU A 105 -8.79 7.64 -1.73
CA GLU A 105 -9.71 6.55 -2.01
C GLU A 105 -11.01 7.08 -2.65
N VAL A 106 -11.46 6.46 -3.73
CA VAL A 106 -12.69 6.86 -4.42
C VAL A 106 -13.93 6.20 -3.82
N ASN A 107 -13.77 5.01 -3.23
CA ASN A 107 -14.89 4.26 -2.64
C ASN A 107 -15.18 4.71 -1.20
N THR A 108 -16.25 5.48 -1.04
CA THR A 108 -16.72 5.99 0.26
C THR A 108 -17.08 4.87 1.26
N GLU A 109 -17.44 3.67 0.78
CA GLU A 109 -17.79 2.54 1.66
C GLU A 109 -16.60 2.02 2.48
N LEU A 110 -15.37 2.31 2.03
CA LEU A 110 -14.15 1.89 2.73
C LEU A 110 -13.73 2.85 3.85
N GLU A 111 -14.29 4.06 3.92
CA GLU A 111 -13.83 5.12 4.83
C GLU A 111 -13.81 4.68 6.29
N GLU A 112 -14.89 4.05 6.79
CA GLU A 112 -14.96 3.60 8.17
C GLU A 112 -13.91 2.51 8.46
N MET A 113 -13.77 1.54 7.56
CA MET A 113 -12.78 0.47 7.69
C MET A 113 -11.36 1.04 7.68
N LEU A 114 -11.04 1.97 6.77
CA LEU A 114 -9.74 2.64 6.69
C LEU A 114 -9.40 3.36 7.99
N ASN A 115 -10.33 4.15 8.52
CA ASN A 115 -10.15 4.83 9.80
C ASN A 115 -9.89 3.86 10.95
N GLN A 116 -10.57 2.69 10.97
CA GLN A 116 -10.33 1.64 11.98
C GLN A 116 -8.94 1.00 11.79
N HIS A 117 -8.52 0.72 10.56
CA HIS A 117 -7.22 0.15 10.27
C HIS A 117 -6.09 1.10 10.68
N PHE A 118 -6.17 2.37 10.30
CA PHE A 118 -5.14 3.36 10.63
C PHE A 118 -5.02 3.59 12.14
N LYS A 119 -6.15 3.67 12.88
CA LYS A 119 -6.18 3.78 14.34
C LYS A 119 -5.49 2.61 15.06
N SER A 120 -5.42 1.46 14.42
CA SER A 120 -4.75 0.28 15.00
C SER A 120 -3.22 0.33 14.88
N THR A 121 -2.65 1.38 14.29
CA THR A 121 -1.22 1.53 14.03
C THR A 121 -0.62 2.73 14.76
N ASN A 122 0.71 2.73 14.88
CA ASN A 122 1.46 3.85 15.43
C ASN A 122 1.70 4.99 14.41
N VAL A 123 1.29 4.80 13.16
CA VAL A 123 1.44 5.78 12.06
C VAL A 123 0.17 6.55 11.75
N GLU A 124 -0.94 6.32 12.46
CA GLU A 124 -2.24 6.98 12.24
C GLU A 124 -2.11 8.48 12.04
N LYS A 125 -1.38 9.16 12.94
CA LYS A 125 -1.23 10.62 12.93
C LYS A 125 -0.47 11.16 11.71
N LYS A 126 0.21 10.29 10.98
CA LYS A 126 0.95 10.61 9.76
C LYS A 126 0.13 10.39 8.49
N ILE A 127 -1.09 9.83 8.61
CA ILE A 127 -1.94 9.48 7.46
C ILE A 127 -3.07 10.50 7.33
N ARG A 128 -3.19 11.08 6.14
CA ARG A 128 -4.28 11.97 5.75
C ARG A 128 -5.10 11.28 4.67
N LEU A 129 -6.27 10.79 5.04
CA LEU A 129 -7.19 10.12 4.11
C LEU A 129 -8.06 11.15 3.40
N HIS A 130 -8.09 11.06 2.09
CA HIS A 130 -8.95 11.85 1.22
C HIS A 130 -9.92 10.94 0.49
N ILE A 131 -11.22 11.17 0.66
CA ILE A 131 -12.26 10.40 -0.03
C ILE A 131 -12.79 11.19 -1.22
N GLY A 132 -12.64 10.64 -2.44
CA GLY A 132 -13.12 11.28 -3.66
C GLY A 132 -12.30 10.97 -4.90
N ALA A 133 -12.61 11.69 -5.98
CA ALA A 133 -11.92 11.53 -7.27
C ALA A 133 -10.50 12.09 -7.21
N ALA A 134 -9.51 11.22 -7.45
CA ALA A 134 -8.10 11.56 -7.28
C ALA A 134 -7.67 12.77 -8.11
N ALA A 135 -8.12 12.88 -9.37
CA ALA A 135 -7.76 14.02 -10.22
C ALA A 135 -8.19 15.38 -9.64
N GLN A 136 -9.34 15.44 -8.97
CA GLN A 136 -9.83 16.67 -8.35
C GLN A 136 -9.06 16.99 -7.08
N ILE A 137 -8.76 15.99 -6.27
CA ILE A 137 -8.01 16.15 -5.02
C ILE A 137 -6.58 16.58 -5.31
N ILE A 138 -5.90 15.93 -6.27
CA ILE A 138 -4.52 16.27 -6.68
C ILE A 138 -4.42 17.71 -7.19
N ALA A 139 -5.42 18.19 -7.95
CA ALA A 139 -5.45 19.56 -8.44
C ALA A 139 -5.44 20.61 -7.31
N GLY A 140 -5.99 20.26 -6.15
CA GLY A 140 -6.03 21.14 -4.96
C GLY A 140 -4.77 21.13 -4.10
N PHE A 141 -3.77 20.29 -4.41
CA PHE A 141 -2.52 20.27 -3.64
C PHE A 141 -1.56 21.38 -4.09
N ASP A 142 -1.49 22.46 -3.33
CA ASP A 142 -0.59 23.60 -3.54
C ASP A 142 0.58 23.66 -2.54
N GLU A 143 0.73 22.62 -1.71
CA GLU A 143 1.76 22.54 -0.68
C GLU A 143 3.13 22.14 -1.26
N LYS A 144 4.10 21.85 -0.35
CA LYS A 144 5.42 21.32 -0.69
C LYS A 144 5.33 20.15 -1.66
N PRO A 145 6.28 20.00 -2.59
CA PRO A 145 6.30 18.88 -3.53
C PRO A 145 6.40 17.54 -2.81
N PHE A 146 5.95 16.49 -3.48
CA PHE A 146 6.04 15.11 -2.98
C PHE A 146 7.44 14.54 -3.14
N ASP A 147 7.91 13.79 -2.16
CA ASP A 147 9.16 13.03 -2.21
C ASP A 147 8.96 11.67 -2.88
N LEU A 148 7.82 11.04 -2.58
CA LEU A 148 7.45 9.73 -3.11
C LEU A 148 5.98 9.75 -3.51
N VAL A 149 5.68 9.21 -4.70
CA VAL A 149 4.30 8.99 -5.16
C VAL A 149 4.11 7.54 -5.52
N PHE A 150 3.02 6.94 -5.06
CA PHE A 150 2.59 5.60 -5.43
C PHE A 150 1.22 5.65 -6.12
N ILE A 151 1.15 5.12 -7.36
CA ILE A 151 -0.06 5.07 -8.17
C ILE A 151 -0.49 3.61 -8.30
N ASP A 152 -1.56 3.25 -7.61
CA ASP A 152 -2.19 1.93 -7.66
C ASP A 152 -3.72 2.03 -7.65
N ALA A 153 -4.25 2.90 -8.51
CA ALA A 153 -5.68 3.09 -8.71
C ALA A 153 -6.16 2.40 -10.01
N ASP A 154 -7.18 2.94 -10.63
CA ASP A 154 -7.69 2.45 -11.90
C ASP A 154 -6.70 2.68 -13.06
N LYS A 155 -6.32 1.61 -13.74
CA LYS A 155 -5.25 1.61 -14.75
C LYS A 155 -5.53 2.50 -15.95
N LYS A 156 -6.80 2.77 -16.26
CA LYS A 156 -7.22 3.65 -17.37
C LYS A 156 -6.77 5.08 -17.18
N ASN A 157 -6.61 5.53 -15.94
CA ASN A 157 -6.24 6.89 -15.60
C ASN A 157 -4.78 7.04 -15.15
N ASN A 158 -3.94 6.00 -15.23
CA ASN A 158 -2.54 6.08 -14.83
C ASN A 158 -1.79 7.22 -15.51
N LEU A 159 -2.00 7.41 -16.83
CA LEU A 159 -1.37 8.52 -17.57
C LEU A 159 -1.85 9.88 -17.06
N LEU A 160 -3.16 10.04 -16.85
CA LEU A 160 -3.72 11.27 -16.28
C LEU A 160 -3.13 11.56 -14.89
N TYR A 161 -3.05 10.55 -14.01
CA TYR A 161 -2.47 10.74 -12.69
C TYR A 161 -1.00 11.10 -12.78
N PHE A 162 -0.24 10.43 -13.65
CA PHE A 162 1.16 10.75 -13.90
C PHE A 162 1.35 12.21 -14.34
N ASP A 163 0.59 12.68 -15.33
CA ASP A 163 0.66 14.06 -15.82
C ASP A 163 0.34 15.09 -14.72
N LEU A 164 -0.67 14.80 -13.88
CA LEU A 164 -1.09 15.68 -12.80
C LEU A 164 -0.05 15.80 -11.67
N ILE A 165 0.76 14.75 -11.44
CA ILE A 165 1.72 14.73 -10.32
C ILE A 165 3.13 15.10 -10.74
N LEU A 166 3.47 15.06 -12.03
CA LEU A 166 4.84 15.21 -12.50
C LEU A 166 5.50 16.51 -12.03
N GLU A 167 4.78 17.63 -12.10
CA GLU A 167 5.27 18.94 -11.65
C GLU A 167 5.17 19.11 -10.11
N LYS A 168 4.48 18.19 -9.44
CA LYS A 168 4.30 18.21 -7.98
C LYS A 168 5.30 17.30 -7.25
N VAL A 169 6.16 16.58 -7.97
CA VAL A 169 7.23 15.76 -7.40
C VAL A 169 8.53 16.55 -7.44
N ARG A 170 9.27 16.56 -6.33
CA ARG A 170 10.55 17.27 -6.29
C ARG A 170 11.58 16.62 -7.21
N PRO A 171 12.60 17.35 -7.66
CA PRO A 171 13.76 16.75 -8.32
C PRO A 171 14.42 15.69 -7.42
N GLY A 172 14.65 14.49 -7.98
CA GLY A 172 15.15 13.33 -7.23
C GLY A 172 14.08 12.61 -6.39
N GLY A 173 12.81 12.99 -6.50
CA GLY A 173 11.68 12.22 -5.95
C GLY A 173 11.44 10.93 -6.72
N LEU A 174 10.65 10.02 -6.14
CA LEU A 174 10.34 8.70 -6.70
C LEU A 174 8.86 8.59 -7.05
N ILE A 175 8.56 8.13 -8.27
CA ILE A 175 7.21 7.77 -8.70
C ILE A 175 7.18 6.26 -8.93
N ILE A 176 6.29 5.57 -8.24
CA ILE A 176 6.05 4.12 -8.38
C ILE A 176 4.66 3.95 -9.00
N ILE A 177 4.56 3.19 -10.08
CA ILE A 177 3.29 2.90 -10.75
C ILE A 177 3.12 1.39 -10.82
N ASP A 178 2.02 0.88 -10.25
CA ASP A 178 1.74 -0.55 -10.26
C ASP A 178 1.03 -0.99 -11.55
N ASN A 179 1.22 -2.27 -11.91
CA ASN A 179 0.57 -2.97 -13.04
C ASN A 179 0.74 -2.26 -14.40
N VAL A 180 1.95 -1.80 -14.72
CA VAL A 180 2.26 -1.13 -16.00
C VAL A 180 2.45 -2.08 -17.18
N LEU A 181 2.41 -3.39 -16.95
CA LEU A 181 2.61 -4.43 -17.96
C LEU A 181 1.29 -5.04 -18.48
N TRP A 182 0.14 -4.44 -18.18
CA TRP A 182 -1.18 -4.91 -18.62
C TRP A 182 -1.56 -4.32 -19.96
#